data_6363a37e4effdd7dc95fe279bc166e08
#
_entry.id   6363a37e4effdd7dc95fe279bc166e08
#
_cell.length_a   1.000
_cell.length_b   1.000
_cell.length_c   1.000
_cell.angle_alpha   90.00
_cell.angle_beta   90.00
_cell.angle_gamma   90.00
#
_symmetry.space_group_name_H-M   'P 1'
#
loop_
_entity.id
_entity.type
_entity.pdbx_description
1 polymer ?
#
loop_
_entity_poly.entity_id
_entity_poly.type
_entity_poly.pdbx_seq_one_letter_code
_entity_poly.pdbx_strand_id
1 'polypeptide(L)'
;MLNLKVKMDGAVISMFKGEEGNKRILIYNPLSIFYLFLLLFLTIFLLPYLIFAGRIISYSLEIPPKAIFMIFLLSLFGSQVNLKIREARSIQPVLAFREISFFGVKWCIPEFQYGIRKTIISVNVGGALIPVLFSLFLLFYSIPALEQNLTVAYLKVFVAFIVVTLVVHKLARPIKGLGIAVPFFIPPLTAALASAVLFPIYVKTNPFIIAYVGGTLGTLVGADLLNLGKISEIGAPIVSIGGAGIFDGVYLTGITAIFILWLIV
;
A
#
# COMPACT_ATOMS: atom_id res chain seq x y z
N MET A 1 6.83 13.34 42.32
CA MET A 1 6.13 12.51 41.35
C MET A 1 4.77 13.12 41.06
N LEU A 2 4.66 13.98 40.09
CA LEU A 2 3.39 14.54 39.62
C LEU A 2 3.00 13.85 38.34
N ASN A 3 1.97 13.00 38.44
CA ASN A 3 1.29 12.41 37.28
C ASN A 3 0.46 13.50 36.59
N LEU A 4 1.04 14.20 35.63
CA LEU A 4 0.27 15.07 34.74
C LEU A 4 -0.38 14.16 33.66
N LYS A 5 -1.63 13.76 33.93
CA LYS A 5 -2.54 13.24 32.93
C LYS A 5 -2.91 14.40 31.99
N VAL A 6 -2.18 14.55 30.90
CA VAL A 6 -2.64 15.36 29.77
C VAL A 6 -3.69 14.53 29.04
N LYS A 7 -4.94 14.94 29.14
CA LYS A 7 -6.08 14.37 28.44
C LYS A 7 -6.04 14.90 27.00
N MET A 8 -5.29 14.21 26.13
CA MET A 8 -5.39 14.37 24.68
C MET A 8 -6.29 13.26 24.15
N ASP A 9 -7.18 13.62 23.23
CA ASP A 9 -8.28 12.80 22.73
C ASP A 9 -7.94 11.33 22.50
N GLY A 10 -8.82 10.47 23.03
CA GLY A 10 -8.63 9.07 23.38
C GLY A 10 -8.22 8.04 22.31
N ALA A 11 -7.93 8.42 21.08
CA ALA A 11 -7.57 7.47 20.03
C ALA A 11 -6.05 7.24 19.88
N VAL A 12 -5.20 8.19 20.26
CA VAL A 12 -3.74 8.11 20.04
C VAL A 12 -3.00 7.56 21.25
N ILE A 13 -3.56 7.69 22.47
CA ILE A 13 -2.85 7.36 23.72
C ILE A 13 -2.86 5.85 24.04
N SER A 14 -3.85 5.09 23.58
CA SER A 14 -3.84 3.62 23.76
C SER A 14 -2.76 2.91 22.93
N MET A 15 -2.23 3.56 21.89
CA MET A 15 -1.12 3.02 21.09
C MET A 15 0.26 3.09 21.76
N PHE A 16 0.42 3.87 22.84
CA PHE A 16 1.75 4.16 23.42
C PHE A 16 1.99 3.55 24.81
N LYS A 17 1.07 2.75 25.34
CA LYS A 17 1.31 2.01 26.58
C LYS A 17 2.19 0.80 26.32
N GLY A 18 3.35 0.75 26.95
CA GLY A 18 4.49 -0.13 26.73
C GLY A 18 4.31 -1.65 26.86
N GLU A 19 3.11 -2.19 26.65
CA GLU A 19 2.84 -3.63 26.61
C GLU A 19 2.60 -4.21 25.20
N GLU A 20 2.63 -3.37 24.13
CA GLU A 20 2.31 -3.82 22.78
C GLU A 20 3.50 -4.44 22.01
N GLY A 21 4.65 -4.60 22.61
CA GLY A 21 5.87 -5.13 21.96
C GLY A 21 5.73 -6.54 21.35
N ASN A 22 4.68 -7.27 21.68
CA ASN A 22 4.52 -8.67 21.26
C ASN A 22 3.32 -8.96 20.34
N LYS A 23 2.50 -7.96 20.00
CA LYS A 23 1.38 -8.18 19.07
C LYS A 23 1.87 -8.24 17.63
N ARG A 24 1.64 -9.37 16.95
CA ARG A 24 2.01 -9.59 15.54
C ARG A 24 1.00 -8.98 14.55
N ILE A 25 -0.21 -8.67 15.02
CA ILE A 25 -1.32 -8.17 14.20
C ILE A 25 -1.71 -6.79 14.73
N LEU A 26 -1.69 -5.80 13.86
CA LEU A 26 -2.15 -4.44 14.15
C LEU A 26 -3.46 -4.20 13.39
N ILE A 27 -4.54 -3.96 14.12
CA ILE A 27 -5.86 -3.64 13.57
C ILE A 27 -6.12 -2.16 13.83
N TYR A 28 -6.40 -1.40 12.77
CA TYR A 28 -6.84 -0.02 12.91
C TYR A 28 -8.33 -0.02 13.30
N ASN A 29 -8.63 0.48 14.49
CA ASN A 29 -10.01 0.64 14.91
C ASN A 29 -10.70 1.73 14.08
N PRO A 30 -11.90 1.47 13.54
CA PRO A 30 -12.70 2.50 12.89
C PRO A 30 -13.02 3.62 13.88
N LEU A 31 -12.75 4.84 13.47
CA LEU A 31 -12.72 6.02 14.33
C LEU A 31 -14.09 6.41 14.95
N SER A 32 -15.21 6.01 14.36
CA SER A 32 -16.55 6.24 14.93
C SER A 32 -17.63 5.48 14.18
N ILE A 33 -18.80 5.30 14.82
CA ILE A 33 -20.03 4.77 14.18
C ILE A 33 -20.41 5.61 12.96
N PHE A 34 -20.24 6.94 13.01
CA PHE A 34 -20.48 7.82 11.88
C PHE A 34 -19.58 7.50 10.68
N TYR A 35 -18.30 7.19 10.91
CA TYR A 35 -17.40 6.74 9.86
C TYR A 35 -17.84 5.43 9.21
N LEU A 36 -18.33 4.48 9.99
CA LEU A 36 -18.89 3.23 9.46
C LEU A 36 -20.13 3.48 8.59
N PHE A 37 -21.04 4.36 9.01
CA PHE A 37 -22.20 4.78 8.20
C PHE A 37 -21.77 5.48 6.92
N LEU A 38 -20.78 6.38 6.98
CA LEU A 38 -20.23 7.06 5.82
C LEU A 38 -19.61 6.06 4.84
N LEU A 39 -18.85 5.09 5.35
CA LEU A 39 -18.21 4.05 4.55
C LEU A 39 -19.26 3.12 3.91
N LEU A 40 -20.28 2.74 4.65
CA LEU A 40 -21.42 1.96 4.14
C LEU A 40 -22.16 2.72 3.05
N PHE A 41 -22.51 3.99 3.29
CA PHE A 41 -23.17 4.86 2.31
C PHE A 41 -22.33 5.00 1.04
N LEU A 42 -21.04 5.30 1.19
CA LEU A 42 -20.10 5.41 0.07
C LEU A 42 -19.99 4.10 -0.71
N THR A 43 -19.95 2.95 -0.02
CA THR A 43 -19.92 1.63 -0.63
C THR A 43 -21.17 1.36 -1.45
N ILE A 44 -22.38 1.66 -0.91
CA ILE A 44 -23.64 1.49 -1.62
C ILE A 44 -23.72 2.41 -2.83
N PHE A 45 -23.28 3.67 -2.68
CA PHE A 45 -23.25 4.65 -3.77
C PHE A 45 -22.31 4.25 -4.89
N LEU A 46 -21.14 3.69 -4.54
CA LEU A 46 -20.14 3.22 -5.49
C LEU A 46 -20.41 1.82 -6.04
N LEU A 47 -21.37 1.08 -5.47
CA LEU A 47 -21.66 -0.30 -5.85
C LEU A 47 -21.86 -0.51 -7.37
N PRO A 48 -22.62 0.34 -8.09
CA PRO A 48 -22.78 0.20 -9.54
C PRO A 48 -21.43 0.30 -10.29
N TYR A 49 -20.57 1.23 -9.84
CA TYR A 49 -19.23 1.41 -10.41
C TYR A 49 -18.32 0.22 -10.10
N LEU A 50 -18.41 -0.32 -8.88
CA LEU A 50 -17.64 -1.52 -8.48
C LEU A 50 -18.08 -2.76 -9.28
N ILE A 51 -19.39 -2.91 -9.54
CA ILE A 51 -19.91 -3.99 -10.38
C ILE A 51 -19.43 -3.83 -11.84
N PHE A 52 -19.50 -2.60 -12.38
CA PHE A 52 -19.02 -2.31 -13.72
C PHE A 52 -17.50 -2.56 -13.85
N ALA A 53 -16.72 -2.04 -12.90
CA ALA A 53 -15.29 -2.28 -12.80
C ALA A 53 -14.96 -3.78 -12.70
N GLY A 54 -15.67 -4.49 -11.84
CA GLY A 54 -15.50 -5.93 -11.68
C GLY A 54 -15.79 -6.72 -12.94
N ARG A 55 -16.76 -6.29 -13.77
CA ARG A 55 -17.05 -6.91 -15.07
C ARG A 55 -15.94 -6.66 -16.09
N ILE A 56 -15.43 -5.43 -16.18
CA ILE A 56 -14.29 -5.12 -17.07
C ILE A 56 -13.09 -5.99 -16.70
N ILE A 57 -12.71 -6.01 -15.41
CA ILE A 57 -11.57 -6.80 -14.94
C ILE A 57 -11.81 -8.30 -15.18
N SER A 58 -13.02 -8.79 -14.91
CA SER A 58 -13.42 -10.18 -15.14
C SER A 58 -13.26 -10.57 -16.61
N TYR A 59 -13.75 -9.75 -17.52
CA TYR A 59 -13.61 -9.97 -18.96
C TYR A 59 -12.15 -9.89 -19.41
N SER A 60 -11.42 -8.88 -18.93
CA SER A 60 -10.03 -8.63 -19.33
C SER A 60 -9.05 -9.71 -18.85
N LEU A 61 -9.30 -10.28 -17.69
CA LEU A 61 -8.44 -11.32 -17.10
C LEU A 61 -8.97 -12.74 -17.30
N GLU A 62 -10.14 -12.88 -17.93
CA GLU A 62 -10.84 -14.16 -18.14
C GLU A 62 -11.12 -14.93 -16.84
N ILE A 63 -11.48 -14.19 -15.79
CA ILE A 63 -11.77 -14.71 -14.45
C ILE A 63 -13.24 -14.49 -14.13
N PRO A 64 -13.93 -15.46 -13.50
CA PRO A 64 -15.35 -15.31 -13.16
C PRO A 64 -15.62 -14.04 -12.32
N PRO A 65 -16.70 -13.26 -12.60
CA PRO A 65 -17.00 -12.02 -11.89
C PRO A 65 -17.12 -12.20 -10.37
N LYS A 66 -17.64 -13.36 -9.93
CA LYS A 66 -17.75 -13.71 -8.51
C LYS A 66 -16.38 -13.76 -7.82
N ALA A 67 -15.36 -14.30 -8.50
CA ALA A 67 -14.01 -14.37 -7.96
C ALA A 67 -13.39 -12.96 -7.84
N ILE A 68 -13.54 -12.11 -8.85
CA ILE A 68 -13.08 -10.71 -8.82
C ILE A 68 -13.76 -9.96 -7.66
N PHE A 69 -15.08 -10.13 -7.50
CA PHE A 69 -15.81 -9.50 -6.40
C PHE A 69 -15.30 -9.97 -5.02
N MET A 70 -15.06 -11.27 -4.86
CA MET A 70 -14.47 -11.82 -3.62
C MET A 70 -13.09 -11.25 -3.33
N ILE A 71 -12.23 -11.11 -4.36
CA ILE A 71 -10.90 -10.51 -4.21
C ILE A 71 -11.02 -9.04 -3.76
N PHE A 72 -11.97 -8.27 -4.32
CA PHE A 72 -12.24 -6.91 -3.89
C PHE A 72 -12.68 -6.84 -2.43
N LEU A 73 -13.62 -7.70 -2.02
CA LEU A 73 -14.07 -7.75 -0.63
C LEU A 73 -12.94 -8.14 0.32
N LEU A 74 -12.17 -9.17 -0.01
CA LEU A 74 -11.04 -9.62 0.78
C LEU A 74 -9.98 -8.51 0.91
N SER A 75 -9.70 -7.78 -0.19
CA SER A 75 -8.77 -6.66 -0.17
C SER A 75 -9.32 -5.50 0.67
N LEU A 76 -10.61 -5.17 0.56
CA LEU A 76 -11.25 -4.12 1.35
C LEU A 76 -11.17 -4.41 2.85
N PHE A 77 -11.60 -5.60 3.29
CA PHE A 77 -11.52 -5.99 4.69
C PHE A 77 -10.07 -6.20 5.15
N GLY A 78 -9.25 -6.81 4.30
CA GLY A 78 -7.83 -7.03 4.58
C GLY A 78 -7.02 -5.73 4.74
N SER A 79 -7.47 -4.61 4.14
CA SER A 79 -6.81 -3.31 4.27
C SER A 79 -6.75 -2.78 5.70
N GLN A 80 -7.65 -3.25 6.57
CA GLN A 80 -7.65 -2.92 7.99
C GLN A 80 -6.60 -3.70 8.80
N VAL A 81 -6.01 -4.75 8.20
CA VAL A 81 -5.10 -5.66 8.89
C VAL A 81 -3.68 -5.45 8.40
N ASN A 82 -2.78 -5.19 9.36
CA ASN A 82 -1.36 -5.03 9.10
C ASN A 82 -0.57 -6.11 9.86
N LEU A 83 0.20 -6.90 9.14
CA LEU A 83 1.04 -7.94 9.69
C LEU A 83 2.42 -7.36 10.00
N LYS A 84 2.81 -7.31 11.27
CA LYS A 84 4.12 -6.86 11.71
C LYS A 84 5.20 -7.85 11.25
N ILE A 85 6.20 -7.35 10.51
CA ILE A 85 7.35 -8.15 10.05
C ILE A 85 8.57 -7.87 10.91
N ARG A 86 8.92 -6.59 11.09
CA ARG A 86 10.19 -6.19 11.72
C ARG A 86 10.04 -4.87 12.48
N GLU A 87 10.94 -4.66 13.44
CA GLU A 87 11.17 -3.35 14.05
C GLU A 87 12.48 -2.76 13.54
N ALA A 88 12.45 -1.48 13.17
CA ALA A 88 13.64 -0.70 12.85
C ALA A 88 13.81 0.42 13.88
N ARG A 89 15.05 0.84 14.11
CA ARG A 89 15.32 2.04 14.92
C ARG A 89 15.33 3.25 14.00
N SER A 90 14.59 4.30 14.38
CA SER A 90 14.58 5.56 13.65
C SER A 90 14.88 6.72 14.60
N ILE A 91 15.57 7.73 14.09
CA ILE A 91 15.82 8.97 14.83
C ILE A 91 14.62 9.88 14.57
N GLN A 92 13.87 10.20 15.62
CA GLN A 92 12.67 11.03 15.53
C GLN A 92 12.81 12.25 16.44
N PRO A 93 12.29 13.42 16.05
CA PRO A 93 12.15 14.54 16.96
C PRO A 93 11.14 14.17 18.06
N VAL A 94 11.58 14.25 19.29
CA VAL A 94 10.78 14.01 20.49
C VAL A 94 10.65 15.33 21.23
N LEU A 95 9.43 15.70 21.62
CA LEU A 95 9.20 16.82 22.50
C LEU A 95 9.74 16.46 23.89
N ALA A 96 10.81 17.10 24.29
CA ALA A 96 11.33 17.10 25.65
C ALA A 96 10.99 18.43 26.32
N PHE A 97 10.72 18.40 27.61
CA PHE A 97 10.51 19.63 28.40
C PHE A 97 11.79 19.95 29.14
N ARG A 98 12.38 21.12 28.86
CA ARG A 98 13.52 21.63 29.58
C ARG A 98 13.04 22.58 30.69
N GLU A 99 13.36 22.24 31.91
CA GLU A 99 13.12 23.16 33.05
C GLU A 99 14.21 24.24 33.09
N ILE A 100 13.81 25.48 32.97
CA ILE A 100 14.67 26.63 33.17
C ILE A 100 14.18 27.36 34.40
N SER A 101 15.07 27.58 35.37
CA SER A 101 14.76 28.41 36.55
C SER A 101 15.21 29.83 36.29
N PHE A 102 14.27 30.76 36.33
CA PHE A 102 14.54 32.18 36.20
C PHE A 102 13.90 32.92 37.39
N PHE A 103 14.67 33.63 38.16
CA PHE A 103 14.23 34.30 39.42
C PHE A 103 13.46 33.39 40.41
N GLY A 104 13.89 32.12 40.54
CA GLY A 104 13.25 31.17 41.45
C GLY A 104 11.96 30.55 40.94
N VAL A 105 11.48 30.95 39.74
CA VAL A 105 10.32 30.36 39.07
C VAL A 105 10.81 29.35 38.04
N LYS A 106 10.27 28.14 38.11
CA LYS A 106 10.58 27.06 37.13
C LYS A 106 9.67 27.16 35.92
N TRP A 107 10.27 27.32 34.74
CA TRP A 107 9.58 27.35 33.45
C TRP A 107 9.87 26.07 32.72
N CYS A 108 8.83 25.38 32.24
CA CYS A 108 8.96 24.23 31.35
C CYS A 108 8.86 24.70 29.91
N ILE A 109 9.98 24.74 29.20
CA ILE A 109 10.02 25.12 27.78
C ILE A 109 10.07 23.86 26.96
N PRO A 110 9.14 23.67 25.97
CA PRO A 110 9.19 22.56 25.04
C PRO A 110 10.39 22.70 24.10
N GLU A 111 11.24 21.70 24.08
CA GLU A 111 12.42 21.63 23.21
C GLU A 111 12.35 20.33 22.36
N PHE A 112 12.64 20.43 21.07
CA PHE A 112 12.75 19.25 20.23
C PHE A 112 14.13 18.62 20.41
N GLN A 113 14.16 17.42 20.98
CA GLN A 113 15.36 16.60 21.07
C GLN A 113 15.23 15.41 20.11
N TYR A 114 16.33 15.03 19.47
CA TYR A 114 16.35 13.82 18.64
C TYR A 114 16.51 12.59 19.52
N GLY A 115 15.48 11.75 19.54
CA GLY A 115 15.47 10.49 20.28
C GLY A 115 15.41 9.28 19.35
N ILE A 116 16.01 8.17 19.77
CA ILE A 116 15.88 6.90 19.05
C ILE A 116 14.51 6.29 19.40
N ARG A 117 13.64 6.17 18.42
CA ARG A 117 12.35 5.45 18.53
C ARG A 117 12.32 4.20 17.67
N LYS A 118 11.45 3.28 18.01
CA LYS A 118 11.19 2.08 17.19
C LYS A 118 10.15 2.40 16.13
N THR A 119 10.46 2.07 14.88
CA THR A 119 9.51 2.07 13.75
C THR A 119 9.11 0.64 13.47
N ILE A 120 7.82 0.35 13.48
CA ILE A 120 7.29 -0.97 13.13
C ILE A 120 7.13 -1.04 11.61
N ILE A 121 7.74 -2.04 10.99
CA ILE A 121 7.56 -2.38 9.58
C ILE A 121 6.51 -3.48 9.51
N SER A 122 5.44 -3.22 8.77
CA SER A 122 4.32 -4.14 8.59
C SER A 122 3.98 -4.31 7.11
N VAL A 123 3.20 -5.35 6.78
CA VAL A 123 2.60 -5.56 5.46
C VAL A 123 1.10 -5.48 5.61
N ASN A 124 0.47 -4.69 4.78
CA ASN A 124 -0.99 -4.60 4.69
C ASN A 124 -1.55 -5.80 3.95
N VAL A 125 -2.54 -6.48 4.53
CA VAL A 125 -3.13 -7.67 3.93
C VAL A 125 -3.88 -7.32 2.65
N GLY A 126 -4.72 -6.28 2.68
CA GLY A 126 -5.53 -5.90 1.52
C GLY A 126 -4.77 -5.15 0.44
N GLY A 127 -3.81 -4.29 0.84
CA GLY A 127 -3.07 -3.45 -0.09
C GLY A 127 -1.84 -4.09 -0.72
N ALA A 128 -1.23 -5.10 -0.05
CA ALA A 128 -0.06 -5.79 -0.58
C ALA A 128 -0.26 -7.30 -0.72
N LEU A 129 -0.63 -7.99 0.38
CA LEU A 129 -0.64 -9.46 0.38
C LEU A 129 -1.64 -10.03 -0.63
N ILE A 130 -2.89 -9.55 -0.64
CA ILE A 130 -3.93 -10.03 -1.57
C ILE A 130 -3.58 -9.71 -3.02
N PRO A 131 -3.16 -8.48 -3.41
CA PRO A 131 -2.70 -8.20 -4.77
C PRO A 131 -1.52 -9.05 -5.22
N VAL A 132 -0.58 -9.33 -4.33
CA VAL A 132 0.56 -10.24 -4.62
C VAL A 132 0.06 -11.67 -4.86
N LEU A 133 -0.78 -12.20 -3.99
CA LEU A 133 -1.35 -13.55 -4.16
C LEU A 133 -2.15 -13.65 -5.45
N PHE A 134 -2.91 -12.62 -5.80
CA PHE A 134 -3.62 -12.58 -7.06
C PHE A 134 -2.68 -12.48 -8.27
N SER A 135 -1.60 -11.71 -8.18
CA SER A 135 -0.55 -11.69 -9.21
C SER A 135 0.11 -13.05 -9.40
N LEU A 136 0.37 -13.77 -8.30
CA LEU A 136 0.89 -15.14 -8.35
C LEU A 136 -0.11 -16.11 -8.97
N PHE A 137 -1.41 -15.97 -8.66
CA PHE A 137 -2.45 -16.75 -9.31
C PHE A 137 -2.46 -16.52 -10.83
N LEU A 138 -2.37 -15.27 -11.27
CA LEU A 138 -2.29 -14.95 -12.70
C LEU A 138 -1.04 -15.55 -13.35
N LEU A 139 0.11 -15.48 -12.69
CA LEU A 139 1.36 -16.03 -13.19
C LEU A 139 1.34 -17.55 -13.31
N PHE A 140 0.84 -18.26 -12.28
CA PHE A 140 0.96 -19.72 -12.22
C PHE A 140 -0.25 -20.47 -12.76
N TYR A 141 -1.40 -19.80 -12.87
CA TYR A 141 -2.62 -20.43 -13.35
C TYR A 141 -3.12 -19.80 -14.66
N SER A 142 -3.34 -18.47 -14.69
CA SER A 142 -3.96 -17.83 -15.86
C SER A 142 -3.03 -17.80 -17.07
N ILE A 143 -1.76 -17.46 -16.93
CA ILE A 143 -0.80 -17.49 -18.05
C ILE A 143 -0.69 -18.89 -18.66
N PRO A 144 -0.45 -19.98 -17.89
CA PRO A 144 -0.40 -21.32 -18.47
C PRO A 144 -1.71 -21.79 -19.14
N ALA A 145 -2.86 -21.30 -18.67
CA ALA A 145 -4.16 -21.69 -19.22
C ALA A 145 -4.54 -20.92 -20.49
N LEU A 146 -4.10 -19.67 -20.62
CA LEU A 146 -4.57 -18.76 -21.68
C LEU A 146 -3.53 -18.53 -22.78
N GLU A 147 -2.24 -18.63 -22.48
CA GLU A 147 -1.18 -18.24 -23.39
C GLU A 147 -0.60 -19.43 -24.17
N GLN A 148 -0.48 -19.28 -25.48
CA GLN A 148 0.10 -20.32 -26.34
C GLN A 148 1.61 -20.45 -26.20
N ASN A 149 2.30 -19.32 -25.94
CA ASN A 149 3.75 -19.28 -25.76
C ASN A 149 4.11 -18.73 -24.39
N LEU A 150 4.29 -19.64 -23.44
CA LEU A 150 4.59 -19.31 -22.05
C LEU A 150 5.86 -18.48 -21.88
N THR A 151 6.92 -18.83 -22.63
CA THR A 151 8.21 -18.13 -22.52
C THR A 151 8.06 -16.66 -22.91
N VAL A 152 7.35 -16.37 -24.00
CA VAL A 152 7.11 -15.01 -24.45
C VAL A 152 6.21 -14.25 -23.47
N ALA A 153 5.15 -14.89 -22.95
CA ALA A 153 4.26 -14.27 -21.98
C ALA A 153 5.01 -13.88 -20.69
N TYR A 154 5.77 -14.80 -20.12
CA TYR A 154 6.57 -14.51 -18.92
C TYR A 154 7.64 -13.44 -19.17
N LEU A 155 8.30 -13.46 -20.33
CA LEU A 155 9.29 -12.44 -20.69
C LEU A 155 8.65 -11.04 -20.72
N LYS A 156 7.46 -10.90 -21.32
CA LYS A 156 6.74 -9.64 -21.39
C LYS A 156 6.33 -9.14 -20.01
N VAL A 157 5.79 -10.01 -19.17
CA VAL A 157 5.45 -9.68 -17.78
C VAL A 157 6.72 -9.22 -17.03
N PHE A 158 7.83 -9.93 -17.19
CA PHE A 158 9.09 -9.58 -16.57
C PHE A 158 9.61 -8.22 -17.04
N VAL A 159 9.57 -7.93 -18.35
CA VAL A 159 9.97 -6.63 -18.88
C VAL A 159 9.07 -5.52 -18.34
N ALA A 160 7.74 -5.71 -18.34
CA ALA A 160 6.80 -4.73 -17.78
C ALA A 160 7.08 -4.50 -16.28
N PHE A 161 7.31 -5.57 -15.52
CA PHE A 161 7.70 -5.50 -14.10
C PHE A 161 8.97 -4.65 -13.90
N ILE A 162 10.02 -4.87 -14.67
CA ILE A 162 11.27 -4.11 -14.58
C ILE A 162 11.04 -2.64 -14.93
N VAL A 163 10.33 -2.34 -16.02
CA VAL A 163 10.03 -0.96 -16.45
C VAL A 163 9.27 -0.22 -15.34
N VAL A 164 8.20 -0.81 -14.81
CA VAL A 164 7.42 -0.19 -13.73
C VAL A 164 8.27 -0.01 -12.47
N THR A 165 9.03 -1.04 -12.09
CA THR A 165 9.93 -0.96 -10.91
C THR A 165 10.89 0.22 -11.02
N LEU A 166 11.57 0.37 -12.15
CA LEU A 166 12.56 1.43 -12.36
C LEU A 166 11.93 2.82 -12.33
N VAL A 167 10.80 3.00 -13.04
CA VAL A 167 10.09 4.29 -13.07
C VAL A 167 9.57 4.65 -11.69
N VAL A 168 8.91 3.72 -11.01
CA VAL A 168 8.36 3.94 -9.68
C VAL A 168 9.46 4.22 -8.67
N HIS A 169 10.55 3.44 -8.67
CA HIS A 169 11.67 3.65 -7.75
C HIS A 169 12.30 5.02 -7.92
N LYS A 170 12.48 5.48 -9.17
CA LYS A 170 13.04 6.81 -9.46
C LYS A 170 12.17 7.95 -8.94
N LEU A 171 10.86 7.77 -8.91
CA LEU A 171 9.89 8.79 -8.50
C LEU A 171 9.43 8.65 -7.05
N ALA A 172 9.71 7.52 -6.41
CA ALA A 172 9.39 7.29 -5.01
C ALA A 172 10.22 8.21 -4.10
N ARG A 173 9.52 8.93 -3.22
CA ARG A 173 10.15 9.87 -2.28
C ARG A 173 9.73 9.55 -0.84
N PRO A 174 10.68 9.41 0.09
CA PRO A 174 10.36 9.29 1.50
C PRO A 174 9.82 10.63 2.02
N ILE A 175 8.65 10.61 2.64
CA ILE A 175 8.03 11.78 3.29
C ILE A 175 8.06 11.55 4.80
N LYS A 176 8.66 12.48 5.53
CA LYS A 176 8.78 12.40 7.00
C LYS A 176 7.39 12.28 7.65
N GLY A 177 7.24 11.31 8.54
CA GLY A 177 6.00 11.05 9.27
C GLY A 177 4.89 10.35 8.50
N LEU A 178 4.99 10.21 7.16
CA LEU A 178 3.93 9.66 6.33
C LEU A 178 4.31 8.30 5.71
N GLY A 179 5.52 8.16 5.16
CA GLY A 179 5.93 6.96 4.45
C GLY A 179 6.60 7.27 3.11
N ILE A 180 6.48 6.36 2.16
CA ILE A 180 7.00 6.52 0.80
C ILE A 180 5.85 6.96 -0.10
N ALA A 181 5.99 8.12 -0.74
CA ALA A 181 5.00 8.64 -1.66
C ALA A 181 5.46 8.50 -3.11
N VAL A 182 4.51 8.11 -3.97
CA VAL A 182 4.67 8.03 -5.42
C VAL A 182 3.50 8.79 -6.06
N PRO A 183 3.71 9.55 -7.16
CA PRO A 183 2.61 10.20 -7.87
C PRO A 183 1.59 9.17 -8.35
N PHE A 184 0.32 9.34 -7.96
CA PHE A 184 -0.74 8.35 -8.07
C PHE A 184 -0.93 7.74 -9.47
N PHE A 185 -0.92 8.56 -10.51
CA PHE A 185 -1.18 8.11 -11.89
C PHE A 185 0.03 7.50 -12.61
N ILE A 186 1.24 7.71 -12.13
CA ILE A 186 2.43 7.28 -12.86
C ILE A 186 2.59 5.76 -12.87
N PRO A 187 2.46 5.04 -11.75
CA PRO A 187 2.59 3.58 -11.78
C PRO A 187 1.58 2.91 -12.72
N PRO A 188 0.25 3.18 -12.63
CA PRO A 188 -0.72 2.53 -13.50
C PRO A 188 -0.59 2.92 -14.97
N LEU A 189 -0.24 4.18 -15.26
CA LEU A 189 -0.01 4.63 -16.63
C LEU A 189 1.22 3.94 -17.22
N THR A 190 2.30 3.83 -16.47
CA THR A 190 3.51 3.11 -16.90
C THR A 190 3.22 1.64 -17.17
N ALA A 191 2.46 0.98 -16.31
CA ALA A 191 2.07 -0.41 -16.48
C ALA A 191 1.19 -0.63 -17.72
N ALA A 192 0.20 0.24 -17.93
CA ALA A 192 -0.68 0.18 -19.09
C ALA A 192 0.09 0.42 -20.40
N LEU A 193 0.93 1.45 -20.46
CA LEU A 193 1.73 1.76 -21.65
C LEU A 193 2.77 0.68 -21.94
N ALA A 194 3.48 0.18 -20.93
CA ALA A 194 4.41 -0.93 -21.10
C ALA A 194 3.69 -2.16 -21.65
N SER A 195 2.52 -2.48 -21.13
CA SER A 195 1.71 -3.61 -21.61
C SER A 195 1.20 -3.38 -23.03
N ALA A 196 0.68 -2.19 -23.35
CA ALA A 196 0.19 -1.86 -24.69
C ALA A 196 1.29 -2.00 -25.76
N VAL A 197 2.53 -1.64 -25.41
CA VAL A 197 3.67 -1.81 -26.31
C VAL A 197 4.10 -3.28 -26.43
N LEU A 198 4.12 -4.00 -25.32
CA LEU A 198 4.68 -5.37 -25.29
C LEU A 198 3.73 -6.43 -25.84
N PHE A 199 2.39 -6.29 -25.65
CA PHE A 199 1.46 -7.37 -25.95
C PHE A 199 1.47 -7.80 -27.43
N PRO A 200 1.60 -6.91 -28.46
CA PRO A 200 1.57 -7.31 -29.86
C PRO A 200 2.91 -7.87 -30.34
N ILE A 201 3.99 -7.70 -29.60
CA ILE A 201 5.33 -8.07 -30.06
C ILE A 201 5.46 -9.58 -30.15
N TYR A 202 5.87 -10.09 -31.33
CA TYR A 202 6.16 -11.47 -31.66
C TYR A 202 4.93 -12.40 -31.66
N VAL A 203 4.30 -12.60 -30.49
CA VAL A 203 3.06 -13.39 -30.33
C VAL A 203 2.11 -12.55 -29.49
N LYS A 204 0.83 -12.45 -29.89
CA LYS A 204 -0.17 -11.76 -29.07
C LYS A 204 -0.34 -12.49 -27.75
N THR A 205 -0.32 -11.74 -26.66
CA THR A 205 -0.52 -12.20 -25.28
C THR A 205 -1.59 -11.35 -24.62
N ASN A 206 -2.18 -11.82 -23.53
CA ASN A 206 -3.18 -11.03 -22.81
C ASN A 206 -2.53 -9.77 -22.19
N PRO A 207 -2.85 -8.57 -22.70
CA PRO A 207 -2.20 -7.34 -22.23
C PRO A 207 -2.60 -6.97 -20.80
N PHE A 208 -3.79 -7.37 -20.37
CA PHE A 208 -4.30 -7.04 -19.05
C PHE A 208 -3.57 -7.79 -17.94
N ILE A 209 -3.19 -9.05 -18.20
CA ILE A 209 -2.35 -9.83 -17.28
C ILE A 209 -0.96 -9.18 -17.14
N ILE A 210 -0.36 -8.77 -18.27
CA ILE A 210 0.94 -8.08 -18.28
C ILE A 210 0.85 -6.79 -17.45
N ALA A 211 -0.20 -5.97 -17.67
CA ALA A 211 -0.40 -4.71 -16.98
C ALA A 211 -0.64 -4.91 -15.48
N TYR A 212 -1.51 -5.85 -15.10
CA TYR A 212 -1.83 -6.09 -13.71
C TYR A 212 -0.60 -6.61 -12.94
N VAL A 213 0.02 -7.68 -13.40
CA VAL A 213 1.13 -8.33 -12.71
C VAL A 213 2.36 -7.43 -12.71
N GLY A 214 2.74 -6.90 -13.87
CA GLY A 214 3.87 -5.99 -14.01
C GLY A 214 3.68 -4.70 -13.20
N GLY A 215 2.46 -4.14 -13.21
CA GLY A 215 2.10 -2.95 -12.47
C GLY A 215 2.13 -3.17 -10.95
N THR A 216 1.41 -4.17 -10.47
CA THR A 216 1.28 -4.48 -9.03
C THR A 216 2.63 -4.85 -8.41
N LEU A 217 3.33 -5.83 -8.99
CA LEU A 217 4.62 -6.28 -8.46
C LEU A 217 5.70 -5.23 -8.67
N GLY A 218 5.69 -4.52 -9.81
CA GLY A 218 6.64 -3.45 -10.10
C GLY A 218 6.50 -2.28 -9.14
N THR A 219 5.27 -1.89 -8.81
CA THR A 219 5.02 -0.83 -7.83
C THR A 219 5.42 -1.25 -6.42
N LEU A 220 5.07 -2.46 -6.01
CA LEU A 220 5.46 -3.00 -4.70
C LEU A 220 6.99 -2.98 -4.53
N VAL A 221 7.71 -3.48 -5.51
CA VAL A 221 9.18 -3.52 -5.45
C VAL A 221 9.77 -2.11 -5.57
N GLY A 222 9.31 -1.32 -6.53
CA GLY A 222 9.85 0.01 -6.83
C GLY A 222 9.57 1.04 -5.75
N ALA A 223 8.34 1.08 -5.22
CA ALA A 223 7.97 2.03 -4.17
C ALA A 223 8.46 1.56 -2.80
N ASP A 224 8.10 0.33 -2.40
CA ASP A 224 8.23 -0.10 -1.02
C ASP A 224 9.56 -0.85 -0.77
N LEU A 225 9.80 -1.97 -1.50
CA LEU A 225 10.90 -2.87 -1.14
C LEU A 225 12.27 -2.24 -1.38
N LEU A 226 12.48 -1.54 -2.49
CA LEU A 226 13.75 -0.87 -2.79
C LEU A 226 14.01 0.36 -1.91
N ASN A 227 12.99 0.88 -1.24
CA ASN A 227 13.10 2.03 -0.34
C ASN A 227 13.06 1.65 1.15
N LEU A 228 13.06 0.34 1.49
CA LEU A 228 13.08 -0.12 2.89
C LEU A 228 14.26 0.44 3.69
N GLY A 229 15.41 0.66 3.05
CA GLY A 229 16.58 1.27 3.69
C GLY A 229 16.37 2.72 4.16
N LYS A 230 15.42 3.44 3.56
CA LYS A 230 15.10 4.83 3.90
C LYS A 230 14.07 4.96 5.03
N ILE A 231 13.56 3.86 5.56
CA ILE A 231 12.54 3.86 6.63
C ILE A 231 13.04 4.56 7.90
N SER A 232 14.34 4.43 8.21
CA SER A 232 14.96 5.13 9.34
C SER A 232 14.89 6.66 9.22
N GLU A 233 14.83 7.20 8.00
CA GLU A 233 14.76 8.64 7.71
C GLU A 233 13.33 9.18 7.78
N ILE A 234 12.33 8.30 7.59
CA ILE A 234 10.90 8.68 7.57
C ILE A 234 10.42 9.11 8.94
N GLY A 235 10.95 8.52 10.01
CA GLY A 235 10.58 8.88 11.37
C GLY A 235 9.11 8.58 11.74
N ALA A 236 8.40 7.78 10.97
CA ALA A 236 7.03 7.35 11.27
C ALA A 236 7.03 6.21 12.31
N PRO A 237 6.08 6.16 13.24
CA PRO A 237 5.99 5.06 14.22
C PRO A 237 5.67 3.72 13.56
N ILE A 238 4.91 3.73 12.47
CA ILE A 238 4.54 2.55 11.69
C ILE A 238 4.73 2.88 10.20
N VAL A 239 5.40 1.98 9.49
CA VAL A 239 5.50 2.00 8.02
C VAL A 239 4.92 0.69 7.50
N SER A 240 3.88 0.77 6.69
CA SER A 240 3.19 -0.40 6.16
C SER A 240 3.42 -0.51 4.65
N ILE A 241 3.97 -1.64 4.22
CA ILE A 241 4.10 -2.02 2.82
C ILE A 241 2.69 -2.31 2.29
N GLY A 242 2.29 -1.66 1.21
CA GLY A 242 0.93 -1.74 0.67
C GLY A 242 -0.08 -0.89 1.44
N GLY A 243 0.37 0.19 2.10
CA GLY A 243 -0.47 1.21 2.74
C GLY A 243 -0.87 0.93 4.19
N ALA A 244 -1.19 1.99 4.91
CA ALA A 244 -1.58 1.94 6.32
C ALA A 244 -3.10 2.14 6.50
N GLY A 245 -3.90 1.18 6.04
CA GLY A 245 -5.37 1.21 6.27
C GLY A 245 -6.20 1.93 5.20
N ILE A 246 -5.60 2.33 4.08
CA ILE A 246 -6.26 2.90 2.90
C ILE A 246 -5.74 2.14 1.68
N PHE A 247 -6.54 2.01 0.61
CA PHE A 247 -6.08 1.42 -0.65
C PHE A 247 -4.82 2.12 -1.14
N ASP A 248 -3.72 1.38 -1.16
CA ASP A 248 -2.40 1.90 -1.53
C ASP A 248 -2.18 1.85 -3.04
N GLY A 249 -1.13 2.56 -3.46
CA GLY A 249 -0.65 2.62 -4.82
C GLY A 249 -0.41 1.25 -5.46
N VAL A 250 0.00 0.24 -4.70
CA VAL A 250 0.20 -1.14 -5.18
C VAL A 250 -1.11 -1.75 -5.69
N TYR A 251 -2.16 -1.76 -4.85
CA TYR A 251 -3.48 -2.29 -5.20
C TYR A 251 -4.12 -1.51 -6.35
N LEU A 252 -4.10 -0.20 -6.24
CA LEU A 252 -4.72 0.68 -7.23
C LEU A 252 -3.99 0.65 -8.56
N THR A 253 -2.66 0.45 -8.58
CA THR A 253 -1.90 0.36 -9.83
C THR A 253 -2.41 -0.77 -10.72
N GLY A 254 -2.56 -1.98 -10.19
CA GLY A 254 -3.00 -3.12 -10.99
C GLY A 254 -4.38 -2.90 -11.60
N ILE A 255 -5.34 -2.44 -10.80
CA ILE A 255 -6.72 -2.20 -11.24
C ILE A 255 -6.79 -1.03 -12.24
N THR A 256 -6.18 0.11 -11.89
CA THR A 256 -6.22 1.30 -12.75
C THR A 256 -5.48 1.08 -14.06
N ALA A 257 -4.40 0.28 -14.06
CA ALA A 257 -3.70 -0.09 -15.29
C ALA A 257 -4.61 -0.86 -16.25
N ILE A 258 -5.44 -1.79 -15.75
CA ILE A 258 -6.44 -2.50 -16.56
C ILE A 258 -7.43 -1.52 -17.20
N PHE A 259 -7.94 -0.54 -16.43
CA PHE A 259 -8.88 0.47 -16.96
C PHE A 259 -8.24 1.36 -18.00
N ILE A 260 -7.02 1.86 -17.76
CA ILE A 260 -6.30 2.68 -18.75
C ILE A 260 -6.08 1.88 -20.02
N LEU A 261 -5.65 0.62 -19.88
CA LEU A 261 -5.39 -0.25 -21.01
C LEU A 261 -6.66 -0.59 -21.80
N TRP A 262 -7.78 -0.80 -21.11
CA TRP A 262 -9.09 -1.03 -21.73
C TRP A 262 -9.58 0.15 -22.58
N LEU A 263 -9.13 1.37 -22.26
CA LEU A 263 -9.42 2.55 -23.07
C LEU A 263 -8.50 2.70 -24.29
N ILE A 264 -7.35 2.01 -24.31
CA ILE A 264 -6.31 2.15 -25.35
C ILE A 264 -6.37 1.00 -26.36
N VAL A 265 -6.69 -0.21 -25.89
CA VAL A 265 -6.67 -1.47 -26.64
C VAL A 265 -8.07 -2.03 -26.82
#